data_130b5aafd06d9dce0d05531b3fe965a4
#
_entry.id   130b5aafd06d9dce0d05531b3fe965a4
#
_cell.length_a   1.000
_cell.length_b   1.000
_cell.length_c   1.000
_cell.angle_alpha   90.00
_cell.angle_beta   90.00
_cell.angle_gamma   90.00
#
_symmetry.space_group_name_H-M   'P 1'
#
loop_
_entity.id
_entity.type
_entity.pdbx_description
1 polymer ?
#
loop_
_entity_poly.entity_id
_entity_poly.type
_entity_poly.pdbx_seq_one_letter_code
_entity_poly.pdbx_strand_id
1 'polypeptide(L)'
;MVKKTSPYIKFLVLLLFSLSSCTSGCSSISLKSFIKEKIPTHAFVQVRKLTQLEGCGFDEETGKEICQTVEMKYVSSGSYVFHSKVEQGISYILTAGHSCQNSLPSSHNVKGIRIVNKGSRYIVVGFSGERHDAEVVSINKRFDLCLMSVSDVHLNPPVLELAKKEPERGEVVINMSAPHGLFWSGTVLIFRGSFSGFHDRGYSIYTIPTKPGSSGSPIINSSGRLVGVIFAGYKMIENVGLSSPLVAIKVFLKKSIIKGEMKLWEKLNKPEVNTQINRILTKNMKTKINEVFGK
;
A
#
# COMPACT_ATOMS: atom_id res chain seq x y z
N MET A 1 61.62 23.37 -54.45
CA MET A 1 61.34 23.42 -52.97
C MET A 1 60.03 22.68 -52.68
N VAL A 2 60.15 21.44 -52.28
CA VAL A 2 58.96 20.60 -51.93
C VAL A 2 58.74 20.75 -50.42
N LYS A 3 57.64 21.40 -49.98
CA LYS A 3 57.29 21.48 -48.61
C LYS A 3 56.82 20.11 -48.07
N LYS A 4 57.59 19.53 -47.14
CA LYS A 4 57.23 18.34 -46.40
C LYS A 4 56.01 18.67 -45.51
N THR A 5 54.87 18.05 -45.79
CA THR A 5 53.68 18.10 -44.93
C THR A 5 53.93 17.28 -43.69
N SER A 6 53.65 17.87 -42.54
CA SER A 6 53.85 17.32 -41.20
C SER A 6 53.06 15.99 -41.03
N PRO A 7 53.61 14.94 -40.40
CA PRO A 7 52.96 13.66 -40.20
C PRO A 7 51.67 13.74 -39.37
N TYR A 8 51.50 14.81 -38.59
CA TYR A 8 50.28 15.02 -37.77
C TYR A 8 49.02 15.32 -38.59
N ILE A 9 49.17 15.89 -39.81
CA ILE A 9 48.01 16.17 -40.69
C ILE A 9 47.46 14.86 -41.29
N LYS A 10 48.31 13.86 -41.56
CA LYS A 10 47.86 12.55 -42.03
C LYS A 10 47.12 11.74 -40.96
N PHE A 11 47.50 11.91 -39.68
CA PHE A 11 46.83 11.23 -38.57
C PHE A 11 45.46 11.84 -38.27
N LEU A 12 45.33 13.16 -38.39
CA LEU A 12 44.07 13.86 -38.17
C LEU A 12 43.01 13.55 -39.24
N VAL A 13 43.42 13.37 -40.49
CA VAL A 13 42.54 13.02 -41.61
C VAL A 13 42.07 11.54 -41.49
N LEU A 14 42.91 10.65 -40.99
CA LEU A 14 42.54 9.25 -40.75
C LEU A 14 41.55 9.11 -39.57
N LEU A 15 41.65 9.97 -38.54
CA LEU A 15 40.70 9.99 -37.40
C LEU A 15 39.32 10.55 -37.78
N LEU A 16 39.26 11.46 -38.75
CA LEU A 16 37.99 12.01 -39.24
C LEU A 16 37.24 11.04 -40.20
N PHE A 17 37.95 10.15 -40.87
CA PHE A 17 37.33 9.13 -41.74
C PHE A 17 36.85 7.90 -40.97
N SER A 18 37.36 7.62 -39.76
CA SER A 18 36.87 6.53 -38.89
C SER A 18 35.59 6.87 -38.14
N LEU A 19 35.20 8.13 -38.10
CA LEU A 19 33.94 8.59 -37.45
C LEU A 19 32.74 8.62 -38.43
N SER A 20 32.99 8.45 -39.75
CA SER A 20 31.92 8.50 -40.77
C SER A 20 31.24 7.17 -41.07
N SER A 21 31.72 6.03 -40.54
CA SER A 21 31.18 4.71 -40.89
C SER A 21 30.30 4.08 -39.84
N CYS A 22 29.85 4.84 -38.80
CA CYS A 22 28.93 4.38 -37.78
C CYS A 22 27.50 4.93 -37.93
N THR A 23 27.05 5.25 -39.17
CA THR A 23 25.71 5.83 -39.38
C THR A 23 24.64 4.84 -39.88
N SER A 24 24.92 3.53 -39.90
CA SER A 24 23.93 2.55 -40.33
C SER A 24 23.74 1.41 -39.33
N GLY A 25 23.47 1.77 -38.08
CA GLY A 25 23.23 0.76 -37.06
C GLY A 25 22.86 1.34 -35.69
N CYS A 26 22.91 2.64 -35.49
CA CYS A 26 22.36 3.26 -34.31
C CYS A 26 20.85 3.33 -34.50
N SER A 27 20.15 2.24 -34.13
CA SER A 27 18.73 2.30 -33.90
C SER A 27 18.53 3.49 -32.97
N SER A 28 17.89 4.54 -33.48
CA SER A 28 17.45 5.69 -32.68
C SER A 28 16.70 5.13 -31.49
N ILE A 29 17.36 5.05 -30.32
CA ILE A 29 16.67 4.87 -29.04
C ILE A 29 15.76 6.08 -28.99
N SER A 30 14.49 5.83 -29.33
CA SER A 30 13.47 6.86 -29.33
C SER A 30 13.43 7.43 -27.94
N LEU A 31 13.81 8.68 -27.78
CA LEU A 31 13.59 9.45 -26.52
C LEU A 31 12.11 9.47 -26.10
N LYS A 32 11.21 8.97 -26.94
CA LYS A 32 9.77 8.81 -26.63
C LYS A 32 9.45 7.71 -25.62
N SER A 33 10.38 6.85 -25.22
CA SER A 33 10.14 5.81 -24.21
C SER A 33 10.27 6.30 -22.75
N PHE A 34 10.66 7.53 -22.52
CA PHE A 34 10.38 8.20 -21.24
C PHE A 34 8.93 8.70 -21.21
N ILE A 35 7.96 7.83 -21.48
CA ILE A 35 6.60 8.06 -21.05
C ILE A 35 6.72 8.21 -19.54
N LYS A 36 6.49 9.43 -19.06
CA LYS A 36 6.47 9.80 -17.64
C LYS A 36 5.40 8.91 -17.01
N GLU A 37 5.82 7.77 -16.43
CA GLU A 37 4.94 6.85 -15.73
C GLU A 37 4.14 7.68 -14.73
N LYS A 38 2.85 7.83 -14.98
CA LYS A 38 1.98 8.60 -14.09
C LYS A 38 1.69 7.73 -12.87
N ILE A 39 2.62 7.81 -11.91
CA ILE A 39 2.48 7.08 -10.64
C ILE A 39 1.27 7.66 -9.90
N PRO A 40 0.27 6.84 -9.54
CA PRO A 40 -0.98 7.30 -8.92
C PRO A 40 -0.76 7.63 -7.42
N THR A 41 0.10 8.60 -7.11
CA THR A 41 0.49 8.98 -5.74
C THR A 41 -0.69 9.42 -4.88
N HIS A 42 -1.73 10.01 -5.48
CA HIS A 42 -2.95 10.39 -4.78
C HIS A 42 -3.78 9.20 -4.27
N ALA A 43 -3.49 7.97 -4.75
CA ALA A 43 -4.09 6.76 -4.22
C ALA A 43 -3.41 6.28 -2.91
N PHE A 44 -2.23 6.82 -2.59
CA PHE A 44 -1.50 6.47 -1.38
C PHE A 44 -2.10 7.13 -0.14
N VAL A 45 -2.05 6.38 0.97
CA VAL A 45 -2.40 6.88 2.29
C VAL A 45 -1.39 6.43 3.34
N GLN A 46 -1.20 7.24 4.38
CA GLN A 46 -0.56 6.82 5.61
C GLN A 46 -1.63 6.39 6.61
N VAL A 47 -1.51 5.20 7.19
CA VAL A 47 -2.41 4.69 8.21
C VAL A 47 -1.75 4.87 9.58
N ARG A 48 -2.44 5.52 10.52
CA ARG A 48 -2.00 5.75 11.90
C ARG A 48 -2.93 5.00 12.83
N LYS A 49 -2.37 4.11 13.64
CA LYS A 49 -3.06 3.46 14.75
C LYS A 49 -2.64 4.13 16.04
N LEU A 50 -3.58 4.63 16.79
CA LEU A 50 -3.40 5.26 18.09
C LEU A 50 -3.99 4.34 19.15
N THR A 51 -3.15 3.76 20.00
CA THR A 51 -3.55 2.81 21.05
C THR A 51 -3.37 3.45 22.39
N GLN A 52 -4.44 3.52 23.17
CA GLN A 52 -4.42 4.01 24.54
C GLN A 52 -4.08 2.88 25.50
N LEU A 53 -3.01 3.04 26.25
CA LEU A 53 -2.55 2.13 27.29
C LEU A 53 -2.61 2.85 28.63
N GLU A 54 -3.16 2.17 29.64
CA GLU A 54 -3.15 2.62 31.03
C GLU A 54 -2.23 1.70 31.82
N GLY A 55 -1.18 2.25 32.40
CA GLY A 55 -0.27 1.56 33.31
C GLY A 55 -0.59 1.91 34.75
N CYS A 56 -0.89 0.92 35.59
CA CYS A 56 -1.17 1.09 37.00
C CYS A 56 -0.11 0.36 37.83
N GLY A 57 0.49 1.04 38.80
CA GLY A 57 1.44 0.50 39.75
C GLY A 57 1.19 1.03 41.14
N PHE A 58 1.78 0.41 42.16
CA PHE A 58 1.70 0.91 43.55
C PHE A 58 2.87 1.85 43.81
N ASP A 59 2.57 3.00 44.40
CA ASP A 59 3.54 3.93 44.97
C ASP A 59 4.15 3.31 46.20
N GLU A 60 5.45 3.21 46.30
CA GLU A 60 6.15 2.54 47.41
C GLU A 60 6.02 3.28 48.74
N GLU A 61 5.85 4.62 48.72
CA GLU A 61 5.78 5.46 49.90
C GLU A 61 4.35 5.51 50.49
N THR A 62 3.35 5.60 49.61
CA THR A 62 1.97 5.80 50.00
C THR A 62 1.13 4.53 49.95
N GLY A 63 1.61 3.47 49.32
CA GLY A 63 0.88 2.21 49.08
C GLY A 63 -0.35 2.38 48.17
N LYS A 64 -0.53 3.54 47.54
CA LYS A 64 -1.69 3.83 46.68
C LYS A 64 -1.40 3.39 45.23
N GLU A 65 -2.44 2.86 44.57
CA GLU A 65 -2.39 2.57 43.16
C GLU A 65 -2.38 3.91 42.38
N ILE A 66 -1.35 4.12 41.57
CA ILE A 66 -1.22 5.25 40.65
C ILE A 66 -1.32 4.73 39.22
N CYS A 67 -2.21 5.34 38.43
CA CYS A 67 -2.42 4.99 37.03
C CYS A 67 -2.04 6.16 36.12
N GLN A 68 -1.32 5.86 35.01
CA GLN A 68 -1.00 6.81 33.95
C GLN A 68 -1.45 6.27 32.60
N THR A 69 -2.04 7.15 31.78
CA THR A 69 -2.44 6.80 30.40
C THR A 69 -1.45 7.34 29.41
N VAL A 70 -1.02 6.49 28.48
CA VAL A 70 -0.09 6.80 27.39
C VAL A 70 -0.74 6.44 26.07
N GLU A 71 -0.64 7.31 25.06
CA GLU A 71 -1.03 7.00 23.69
C GLU A 71 0.19 6.52 22.89
N MET A 72 0.15 5.28 22.42
CA MET A 72 1.16 4.73 21.50
C MET A 72 0.70 4.89 20.05
N LYS A 73 1.59 5.46 19.22
CA LYS A 73 1.34 5.68 17.79
C LYS A 73 2.12 4.67 16.97
N TYR A 74 1.41 3.93 16.14
CA TYR A 74 1.97 3.07 15.09
C TYR A 74 1.62 3.65 13.72
N VAL A 75 2.58 3.57 12.79
CA VAL A 75 2.42 4.10 11.44
C VAL A 75 2.62 2.98 10.44
N SER A 76 1.77 2.94 9.43
CA SER A 76 1.86 2.03 8.29
C SER A 76 1.43 2.77 7.01
N SER A 77 1.54 2.09 5.89
CA SER A 77 1.14 2.58 4.58
C SER A 77 -0.16 1.90 4.13
N GLY A 78 -0.82 2.47 3.13
CA GLY A 78 -2.00 1.90 2.52
C GLY A 78 -2.34 2.56 1.20
N SER A 79 -3.43 2.15 0.59
CA SER A 79 -3.93 2.76 -0.64
C SER A 79 -5.45 2.68 -0.75
N TYR A 80 -6.05 3.68 -1.39
CA TYR A 80 -7.44 3.62 -1.82
C TYR A 80 -7.59 2.55 -2.90
N VAL A 81 -8.58 1.66 -2.73
CA VAL A 81 -8.83 0.54 -3.65
C VAL A 81 -10.26 0.48 -4.17
N PHE A 82 -11.19 1.18 -3.52
CA PHE A 82 -12.59 1.19 -3.94
C PHE A 82 -13.33 2.38 -3.31
N HIS A 83 -14.28 2.98 -4.07
CA HIS A 83 -15.26 3.92 -3.54
C HIS A 83 -16.60 3.21 -3.40
N SER A 84 -17.29 3.47 -2.29
CA SER A 84 -18.60 2.88 -2.04
C SER A 84 -19.58 3.19 -3.18
N LYS A 85 -20.38 2.18 -3.52
CA LYS A 85 -21.51 2.30 -4.46
C LYS A 85 -22.84 2.46 -3.72
N VAL A 86 -22.82 2.31 -2.40
CA VAL A 86 -23.99 2.41 -1.52
C VAL A 86 -24.12 3.82 -0.95
N GLU A 87 -23.00 4.42 -0.52
CA GLU A 87 -22.99 5.75 0.08
C GLU A 87 -21.83 6.58 -0.47
N GLN A 88 -22.15 7.76 -0.95
CA GLN A 88 -21.17 8.71 -1.46
C GLN A 88 -20.29 9.23 -0.30
N GLY A 89 -19.01 9.49 -0.57
CA GLY A 89 -18.06 9.95 0.44
C GLY A 89 -17.41 8.85 1.26
N ILE A 90 -17.81 7.57 1.07
CA ILE A 90 -17.15 6.43 1.71
C ILE A 90 -16.18 5.78 0.75
N SER A 91 -14.96 5.55 1.23
CA SER A 91 -13.89 4.89 0.49
C SER A 91 -13.28 3.75 1.28
N TYR A 92 -12.74 2.77 0.56
CA TYR A 92 -12.08 1.61 1.16
C TYR A 92 -10.57 1.66 0.92
N ILE A 93 -9.83 1.34 1.98
CA ILE A 93 -8.38 1.36 2.02
C ILE A 93 -7.87 -0.04 2.30
N LEU A 94 -6.89 -0.46 1.50
CA LEU A 94 -6.14 -1.69 1.70
C LEU A 94 -4.82 -1.38 2.39
N THR A 95 -4.51 -2.14 3.45
CA THR A 95 -3.26 -2.07 4.20
C THR A 95 -2.86 -3.46 4.71
N ALA A 96 -1.75 -3.57 5.45
CA ALA A 96 -1.33 -4.83 6.07
C ALA A 96 -2.24 -5.24 7.23
N GLY A 97 -2.48 -6.53 7.39
CA GLY A 97 -3.37 -7.10 8.39
C GLY A 97 -2.92 -6.80 9.82
N HIS A 98 -1.62 -6.93 10.10
CA HIS A 98 -1.07 -6.64 11.43
C HIS A 98 -1.22 -5.16 11.84
N SER A 99 -1.31 -4.23 10.88
CA SER A 99 -1.57 -2.82 11.15
C SER A 99 -2.95 -2.59 11.77
N CYS A 100 -3.91 -3.51 11.52
CA CYS A 100 -5.28 -3.46 12.03
C CYS A 100 -5.51 -4.33 13.28
N GLN A 101 -4.56 -5.18 13.63
CA GLN A 101 -4.71 -6.08 14.77
C GLN A 101 -4.32 -5.39 16.07
N ASN A 102 -5.04 -5.70 17.13
CA ASN A 102 -4.58 -5.37 18.49
C ASN A 102 -3.55 -6.42 18.89
N SER A 103 -2.27 -6.05 18.80
CA SER A 103 -1.15 -6.91 19.15
C SER A 103 -0.92 -7.05 20.66
N LEU A 104 -1.50 -6.13 21.44
CA LEU A 104 -1.39 -6.16 22.90
C LEU A 104 -2.60 -6.87 23.49
N PRO A 105 -2.41 -7.78 24.48
CA PRO A 105 -3.51 -8.36 25.23
C PRO A 105 -4.31 -7.26 25.94
N SER A 106 -5.53 -7.56 26.32
CA SER A 106 -6.41 -6.61 27.05
C SER A 106 -5.79 -6.11 28.35
N SER A 107 -5.03 -6.97 29.03
CA SER A 107 -4.19 -6.60 30.17
C SER A 107 -2.99 -7.54 30.28
N HIS A 108 -1.87 -7.04 30.79
CA HIS A 108 -0.68 -7.83 31.15
C HIS A 108 0.13 -7.12 32.22
N ASN A 109 0.93 -7.87 32.97
CA ASN A 109 1.81 -7.33 33.99
C ASN A 109 3.26 -7.31 33.50
N VAL A 110 3.92 -6.16 33.66
CA VAL A 110 5.33 -5.97 33.35
C VAL A 110 6.01 -5.34 34.57
N LYS A 111 6.90 -6.06 35.22
CA LYS A 111 7.68 -5.56 36.38
C LYS A 111 6.80 -4.91 37.47
N GLY A 112 5.68 -5.53 37.84
CA GLY A 112 4.79 -5.02 38.85
C GLY A 112 3.79 -3.94 38.39
N ILE A 113 3.89 -3.50 37.15
CA ILE A 113 2.95 -2.55 36.53
C ILE A 113 1.90 -3.33 35.75
N ARG A 114 0.63 -3.13 36.10
CA ARG A 114 -0.52 -3.67 35.35
C ARG A 114 -0.80 -2.76 34.16
N ILE A 115 -0.59 -3.24 32.94
CA ILE A 115 -0.87 -2.51 31.70
C ILE A 115 -2.23 -2.96 31.16
N VAL A 116 -3.12 -2.02 30.92
CA VAL A 116 -4.45 -2.24 30.36
C VAL A 116 -4.56 -1.56 29.00
N ASN A 117 -4.99 -2.31 27.99
CA ASN A 117 -5.27 -1.75 26.66
C ASN A 117 -6.70 -1.21 26.64
N LYS A 118 -6.86 0.11 26.57
CA LYS A 118 -8.16 0.81 26.56
C LYS A 118 -8.78 0.85 25.15
N GLY A 119 -8.07 0.40 24.12
CA GLY A 119 -8.56 0.38 22.75
C GLY A 119 -7.64 1.09 21.77
N SER A 120 -7.99 1.00 20.51
CA SER A 120 -7.26 1.65 19.42
C SER A 120 -8.23 2.36 18.49
N ARG A 121 -7.83 3.53 18.02
CA ARG A 121 -8.48 4.25 16.90
C ARG A 121 -7.54 4.33 15.72
N TYR A 122 -8.11 4.49 14.54
CA TYR A 122 -7.37 4.56 13.30
C TYR A 122 -7.63 5.89 12.61
N ILE A 123 -6.57 6.53 12.14
CA ILE A 123 -6.61 7.74 11.32
C ILE A 123 -5.90 7.43 10.02
N VAL A 124 -6.53 7.76 8.91
CA VAL A 124 -5.94 7.72 7.58
C VAL A 124 -5.57 9.14 7.18
N VAL A 125 -4.36 9.32 6.69
CA VAL A 125 -3.88 10.59 6.15
C VAL A 125 -3.67 10.40 4.65
N GLY A 126 -4.46 11.07 3.82
CA GLY A 126 -4.36 11.01 2.38
C GLY A 126 -3.16 11.79 1.85
N PHE A 127 -2.89 11.64 0.54
CA PHE A 127 -1.71 12.25 -0.10
C PHE A 127 -1.66 13.77 0.06
N SER A 128 -2.79 14.47 0.02
CA SER A 128 -2.86 15.92 0.18
C SER A 128 -2.81 16.38 1.65
N GLY A 129 -2.74 15.43 2.61
CA GLY A 129 -2.63 15.71 4.05
C GLY A 129 -3.97 15.72 4.78
N GLU A 130 -5.09 15.47 4.10
CA GLU A 130 -6.42 15.29 4.69
C GLU A 130 -6.43 14.12 5.65
N ARG A 131 -7.23 14.21 6.71
CA ARG A 131 -7.29 13.20 7.77
C ARG A 131 -8.72 12.71 7.95
N HIS A 132 -8.87 11.40 7.98
CA HIS A 132 -10.15 10.73 8.15
C HIS A 132 -10.04 9.66 9.24
N ASP A 133 -11.07 9.56 10.08
CA ASP A 133 -11.20 8.40 10.95
C ASP A 133 -11.52 7.16 10.11
N ALA A 134 -10.98 6.02 10.51
CA ALA A 134 -11.13 4.78 9.77
C ALA A 134 -11.62 3.64 10.64
N GLU A 135 -12.48 2.80 10.07
CA GLU A 135 -12.99 1.59 10.71
C GLU A 135 -12.46 0.33 10.01
N VAL A 136 -12.11 -0.69 10.78
CA VAL A 136 -11.70 -1.98 10.25
C VAL A 136 -12.91 -2.76 9.75
N VAL A 137 -12.94 -3.07 8.46
CA VAL A 137 -14.00 -3.84 7.81
C VAL A 137 -13.70 -5.33 7.86
N SER A 138 -12.46 -5.72 7.53
CA SER A 138 -12.07 -7.12 7.46
C SER A 138 -10.56 -7.30 7.58
N ILE A 139 -10.12 -8.42 8.16
CA ILE A 139 -8.71 -8.81 8.28
C ILE A 139 -8.54 -10.23 7.76
N ASN A 140 -7.51 -10.47 6.95
CA ASN A 140 -7.02 -11.79 6.57
C ASN A 140 -5.65 -12.04 7.22
N LYS A 141 -5.62 -12.86 8.27
CA LYS A 141 -4.37 -13.16 9.00
C LYS A 141 -3.39 -13.99 8.20
N ARG A 142 -3.86 -14.86 7.28
CA ARG A 142 -3.00 -15.75 6.48
C ARG A 142 -2.11 -14.98 5.52
N PHE A 143 -2.68 -14.00 4.84
CA PHE A 143 -1.97 -13.19 3.83
C PHE A 143 -1.69 -11.77 4.33
N ASP A 144 -1.90 -11.53 5.63
CA ASP A 144 -1.64 -10.24 6.28
C ASP A 144 -2.25 -9.04 5.54
N LEU A 145 -3.56 -9.11 5.27
CA LEU A 145 -4.33 -8.06 4.60
C LEU A 145 -5.39 -7.49 5.53
N CYS A 146 -5.59 -6.18 5.45
CA CYS A 146 -6.67 -5.48 6.14
C CYS A 146 -7.38 -4.53 5.18
N LEU A 147 -8.72 -4.56 5.20
CA LEU A 147 -9.57 -3.57 4.56
C LEU A 147 -10.16 -2.66 5.62
N MET A 148 -10.04 -1.35 5.42
CA MET A 148 -10.64 -0.32 6.26
C MET A 148 -11.62 0.50 5.43
N SER A 149 -12.63 1.10 6.07
CA SER A 149 -13.49 2.14 5.49
C SER A 149 -13.18 3.49 6.11
N VAL A 150 -13.27 4.54 5.31
CA VAL A 150 -13.19 5.94 5.71
C VAL A 150 -14.39 6.69 5.19
N SER A 151 -14.90 7.63 5.98
CA SER A 151 -15.98 8.55 5.60
C SER A 151 -15.45 9.94 5.29
N ASP A 152 -16.31 10.77 4.73
CA ASP A 152 -16.04 12.19 4.42
C ASP A 152 -14.91 12.43 3.41
N VAL A 153 -14.74 11.49 2.48
CA VAL A 153 -13.75 11.60 1.40
C VAL A 153 -14.34 12.43 0.26
N HIS A 154 -14.26 13.76 0.37
CA HIS A 154 -14.85 14.68 -0.60
C HIS A 154 -14.11 14.76 -1.95
N LEU A 155 -12.81 14.45 -1.96
CA LEU A 155 -11.95 14.63 -3.13
C LEU A 155 -11.93 13.44 -4.11
N ASN A 156 -12.66 12.35 -3.82
CA ASN A 156 -12.65 11.12 -4.63
C ASN A 156 -11.23 10.79 -5.15
N PRO A 157 -10.25 10.52 -4.27
CA PRO A 157 -8.89 10.23 -4.68
C PRO A 157 -8.89 9.02 -5.63
N PRO A 158 -7.93 8.94 -6.57
CA PRO A 158 -7.87 7.79 -7.47
C PRO A 158 -7.72 6.50 -6.67
N VAL A 159 -8.44 5.46 -7.10
CA VAL A 159 -8.28 4.11 -6.54
C VAL A 159 -7.28 3.31 -7.36
N LEU A 160 -6.52 2.43 -6.73
CA LEU A 160 -5.66 1.48 -7.42
C LEU A 160 -6.48 0.33 -7.97
N GLU A 161 -6.53 0.24 -9.30
CA GLU A 161 -7.09 -0.94 -9.96
C GLU A 161 -6.16 -2.16 -9.78
N LEU A 162 -6.76 -3.34 -9.68
CA LEU A 162 -5.99 -4.59 -9.63
C LEU A 162 -5.42 -4.94 -11.01
N ALA A 163 -4.20 -5.44 -11.05
CA ALA A 163 -3.64 -6.02 -12.26
C ALA A 163 -4.42 -7.29 -12.67
N LYS A 164 -4.45 -7.59 -13.96
CA LYS A 164 -5.14 -8.80 -14.47
C LYS A 164 -4.38 -10.07 -14.11
N LYS A 165 -3.04 -10.05 -14.17
CA LYS A 165 -2.15 -11.19 -13.89
C LYS A 165 -1.04 -10.78 -12.91
N GLU A 166 -0.43 -11.78 -12.24
CA GLU A 166 0.80 -11.60 -11.46
C GLU A 166 1.92 -11.06 -12.36
N PRO A 167 2.89 -10.32 -11.81
CA PRO A 167 4.06 -9.89 -12.55
C PRO A 167 4.90 -11.09 -13.02
N GLU A 168 5.63 -10.92 -14.10
CA GLU A 168 6.63 -11.88 -14.54
C GLU A 168 7.95 -11.69 -13.77
N ARG A 169 8.73 -12.75 -13.59
CA ARG A 169 10.03 -12.66 -12.91
C ARG A 169 10.93 -11.64 -13.62
N GLY A 170 11.51 -10.72 -12.86
CA GLY A 170 12.29 -9.60 -13.37
C GLY A 170 11.46 -8.40 -13.80
N GLU A 171 10.12 -8.49 -13.86
CA GLU A 171 9.27 -7.34 -14.20
C GLU A 171 9.46 -6.23 -13.18
N VAL A 172 9.66 -5.01 -13.69
CA VAL A 172 9.85 -3.81 -12.87
C VAL A 172 8.54 -3.42 -12.20
N VAL A 173 8.62 -3.12 -10.93
CA VAL A 173 7.50 -2.66 -10.12
C VAL A 173 7.87 -1.39 -9.35
N ILE A 174 6.85 -0.67 -8.92
CA ILE A 174 6.97 0.56 -8.13
C ILE A 174 6.23 0.36 -6.81
N ASN A 175 6.86 0.79 -5.73
CA ASN A 175 6.26 0.81 -4.39
C ASN A 175 6.15 2.24 -3.89
N MET A 176 4.99 2.62 -3.38
CA MET A 176 4.75 3.88 -2.69
C MET A 176 4.67 3.60 -1.19
N SER A 177 5.54 4.21 -0.39
CA SER A 177 5.72 3.81 1.00
C SER A 177 6.06 4.98 1.93
N ALA A 178 5.74 4.84 3.21
CA ALA A 178 6.09 5.76 4.28
C ALA A 178 6.96 5.07 5.36
N PRO A 179 8.20 4.62 5.02
CA PRO A 179 9.10 3.99 5.97
C PRO A 179 9.38 4.95 7.13
N HIS A 180 9.40 4.42 8.37
CA HIS A 180 9.53 5.19 9.61
C HIS A 180 8.50 6.34 9.76
N GLY A 181 7.40 6.27 9.01
CA GLY A 181 6.38 7.32 8.97
C GLY A 181 6.78 8.55 8.16
N LEU A 182 7.84 8.48 7.37
CA LEU A 182 8.28 9.56 6.48
C LEU A 182 7.24 9.80 5.39
N PHE A 183 6.40 10.77 5.64
CA PHE A 183 5.32 11.19 4.76
C PHE A 183 4.96 12.64 5.05
N TRP A 184 4.87 13.45 4.01
CA TRP A 184 4.43 14.84 4.06
C TRP A 184 3.31 15.05 3.05
N SER A 185 2.46 16.04 3.29
CA SER A 185 1.44 16.44 2.32
C SER A 185 2.06 16.68 0.95
N GLY A 186 1.54 16.00 -0.08
CA GLY A 186 2.05 16.06 -1.44
C GLY A 186 3.33 15.25 -1.70
N THR A 187 3.87 14.51 -0.70
CA THR A 187 5.13 13.77 -0.87
C THR A 187 5.05 12.38 -0.27
N VAL A 188 5.31 11.37 -1.08
CA VAL A 188 5.46 9.96 -0.68
C VAL A 188 6.75 9.40 -1.28
N LEU A 189 7.45 8.54 -0.53
CA LEU A 189 8.65 7.90 -1.06
C LEU A 189 8.27 6.83 -2.08
N ILE A 190 8.99 6.83 -3.21
CA ILE A 190 8.79 5.92 -4.33
C ILE A 190 10.04 5.07 -4.48
N PHE A 191 9.87 3.75 -4.42
CA PHE A 191 10.92 2.79 -4.62
C PHE A 191 10.65 1.98 -5.88
N ARG A 192 11.70 1.72 -6.66
CA ARG A 192 11.66 0.81 -7.80
C ARG A 192 12.33 -0.50 -7.42
N GLY A 193 11.78 -1.59 -7.90
CA GLY A 193 12.33 -2.92 -7.72
C GLY A 193 11.78 -3.88 -8.77
N SER A 194 11.96 -5.17 -8.56
CA SER A 194 11.50 -6.21 -9.46
C SER A 194 10.79 -7.33 -8.72
N PHE A 195 9.87 -7.99 -9.41
CA PHE A 195 9.28 -9.23 -8.91
C PHE A 195 10.28 -10.38 -9.06
N SER A 196 10.60 -11.05 -7.95
CA SER A 196 11.57 -12.16 -7.93
C SER A 196 10.91 -13.54 -8.05
N GLY A 197 9.65 -13.66 -7.67
CA GLY A 197 8.92 -14.92 -7.65
C GLY A 197 8.12 -15.10 -6.36
N PHE A 198 7.84 -16.36 -6.03
CA PHE A 198 7.07 -16.71 -4.85
C PHE A 198 7.93 -17.47 -3.83
N HIS A 199 7.69 -17.18 -2.56
CA HIS A 199 8.16 -17.98 -1.43
C HIS A 199 7.35 -19.29 -1.36
N ASP A 200 7.89 -20.35 -0.77
CA ASP A 200 7.25 -21.66 -0.58
C ASP A 200 5.89 -21.58 0.15
N ARG A 201 5.72 -20.59 1.03
CA ARG A 201 4.45 -20.30 1.71
C ARG A 201 3.44 -19.53 0.86
N GLY A 202 3.76 -19.26 -0.41
CA GLY A 202 2.89 -18.57 -1.36
C GLY A 202 2.88 -17.04 -1.27
N TYR A 203 3.85 -16.42 -0.58
CA TYR A 203 4.06 -14.97 -0.59
C TYR A 203 4.85 -14.53 -1.82
N SER A 204 4.57 -13.35 -2.33
CA SER A 204 5.35 -12.73 -3.40
C SER A 204 6.61 -12.06 -2.84
N ILE A 205 7.74 -12.21 -3.55
CA ILE A 205 9.04 -11.64 -3.20
C ILE A 205 9.39 -10.54 -4.21
N TYR A 206 9.77 -9.38 -3.70
CA TYR A 206 10.18 -8.23 -4.49
C TYR A 206 11.52 -7.67 -3.99
N THR A 207 12.34 -7.14 -4.92
CA THR A 207 13.58 -6.42 -4.59
C THR A 207 13.27 -4.97 -4.21
N ILE A 208 12.49 -4.77 -3.15
CA ILE A 208 12.03 -3.47 -2.67
C ILE A 208 12.51 -3.28 -1.24
N PRO A 209 13.13 -2.12 -0.90
CA PRO A 209 13.51 -1.82 0.47
C PRO A 209 12.27 -1.70 1.36
N THR A 210 12.34 -2.33 2.53
CA THR A 210 11.26 -2.33 3.52
C THR A 210 11.80 -1.98 4.90
N LYS A 211 11.12 -1.07 5.58
CA LYS A 211 11.41 -0.65 6.96
C LYS A 211 10.09 -0.53 7.72
N PRO A 212 10.09 -0.47 9.06
CA PRO A 212 8.88 -0.17 9.83
C PRO A 212 8.14 1.04 9.23
N GLY A 213 6.84 0.95 9.06
CA GLY A 213 6.03 1.95 8.34
C GLY A 213 5.76 1.62 6.87
N SER A 214 6.57 0.74 6.23
CA SER A 214 6.31 0.26 4.87
C SER A 214 5.18 -0.77 4.81
N SER A 215 4.79 -1.38 5.92
CA SER A 215 3.66 -2.33 5.97
C SER A 215 2.39 -1.73 5.39
N GLY A 216 1.73 -2.46 4.50
CA GLY A 216 0.54 -2.00 3.79
C GLY A 216 0.81 -1.19 2.53
N SER A 217 2.06 -0.89 2.21
CA SER A 217 2.40 -0.11 1.02
C SER A 217 2.05 -0.87 -0.26
N PRO A 218 1.39 -0.20 -1.22
CA PRO A 218 1.03 -0.80 -2.49
C PRO A 218 2.25 -0.99 -3.38
N ILE A 219 2.28 -2.13 -4.09
CA ILE A 219 3.19 -2.39 -5.20
C ILE A 219 2.36 -2.32 -6.48
N ILE A 220 2.78 -1.51 -7.43
CA ILE A 220 2.12 -1.35 -8.72
C ILE A 220 3.07 -1.76 -9.86
N ASN A 221 2.50 -2.25 -10.96
CA ASN A 221 3.23 -2.50 -12.20
C ASN A 221 3.40 -1.22 -13.03
N SER A 222 4.07 -1.31 -14.17
CA SER A 222 4.29 -0.21 -15.11
C SER A 222 3.00 0.46 -15.63
N SER A 223 1.87 -0.24 -15.58
CA SER A 223 0.55 0.32 -15.93
C SER A 223 -0.17 1.00 -14.74
N GLY A 224 0.49 1.17 -13.59
CA GLY A 224 -0.09 1.77 -12.38
C GLY A 224 -1.09 0.87 -11.65
N ARG A 225 -1.14 -0.43 -11.96
CA ARG A 225 -2.10 -1.38 -11.37
C ARG A 225 -1.49 -2.13 -10.20
N LEU A 226 -2.27 -2.32 -9.14
CA LEU A 226 -1.86 -3.02 -7.93
C LEU A 226 -1.54 -4.49 -8.22
N VAL A 227 -0.33 -4.92 -7.84
CA VAL A 227 0.17 -6.30 -7.95
C VAL A 227 0.56 -6.91 -6.61
N GLY A 228 0.72 -6.10 -5.56
CA GLY A 228 1.13 -6.59 -4.24
C GLY A 228 0.88 -5.56 -3.14
N VAL A 229 0.94 -6.04 -1.89
CA VAL A 229 0.87 -5.24 -0.66
C VAL A 229 1.99 -5.71 0.26
N ILE A 230 2.93 -4.85 0.56
CA ILE A 230 4.06 -5.16 1.46
C ILE A 230 3.52 -5.43 2.87
N PHE A 231 3.97 -6.51 3.49
CA PHE A 231 3.68 -6.79 4.89
C PHE A 231 4.94 -7.03 5.75
N ALA A 232 6.06 -7.42 5.14
CA ALA A 232 7.31 -7.66 5.85
C ALA A 232 8.53 -7.40 4.98
N GLY A 233 9.68 -7.19 5.60
CA GLY A 233 11.00 -7.26 4.99
C GLY A 233 11.73 -8.53 5.39
N TYR A 234 12.69 -8.96 4.59
CA TYR A 234 13.56 -10.05 4.95
C TYR A 234 14.69 -9.53 5.88
N LYS A 235 14.75 -10.09 7.10
CA LYS A 235 15.64 -9.53 8.15
C LYS A 235 17.14 -9.55 7.80
N MET A 236 17.56 -10.57 7.04
CA MET A 236 18.97 -10.81 6.73
C MET A 236 19.45 -10.13 5.46
N ILE A 237 18.52 -9.65 4.62
CA ILE A 237 18.84 -9.05 3.32
C ILE A 237 18.07 -7.75 3.20
N GLU A 238 18.79 -6.64 3.11
CA GLU A 238 18.18 -5.36 2.79
C GLU A 238 17.59 -5.40 1.37
N ASN A 239 16.61 -4.57 1.11
CA ASN A 239 15.96 -4.47 -0.20
C ASN A 239 15.21 -5.73 -0.65
N VAL A 240 14.77 -6.58 0.28
CA VAL A 240 13.86 -7.69 -0.02
C VAL A 240 12.58 -7.53 0.76
N GLY A 241 11.49 -7.29 0.03
CA GLY A 241 10.13 -7.15 0.56
C GLY A 241 9.29 -8.40 0.30
N LEU A 242 8.51 -8.79 1.31
CA LEU A 242 7.49 -9.83 1.22
C LEU A 242 6.12 -9.17 1.06
N SER A 243 5.33 -9.70 0.14
CA SER A 243 4.01 -9.17 -0.20
C SER A 243 2.98 -10.28 -0.27
N SER A 244 1.73 -9.92 0.02
CA SER A 244 0.58 -10.75 -0.32
C SER A 244 0.50 -10.90 -1.84
N PRO A 245 0.30 -12.11 -2.39
CA PRO A 245 0.18 -12.31 -3.83
C PRO A 245 -1.12 -11.72 -4.37
N LEU A 246 -1.11 -11.30 -5.62
CA LEU A 246 -2.26 -10.66 -6.28
C LEU A 246 -3.54 -11.48 -6.20
N VAL A 247 -3.42 -12.81 -6.36
CA VAL A 247 -4.59 -13.73 -6.25
C VAL A 247 -5.25 -13.65 -4.87
N ALA A 248 -4.44 -13.60 -3.80
CA ALA A 248 -4.96 -13.46 -2.43
C ALA A 248 -5.60 -12.10 -2.21
N ILE A 249 -5.00 -11.03 -2.75
CA ILE A 249 -5.55 -9.67 -2.71
C ILE A 249 -6.91 -9.63 -3.41
N LYS A 250 -7.02 -10.18 -4.62
CA LYS A 250 -8.29 -10.25 -5.40
C LYS A 250 -9.40 -10.91 -4.61
N VAL A 251 -9.14 -12.11 -4.09
CA VAL A 251 -10.12 -12.89 -3.32
C VAL A 251 -10.53 -12.16 -2.04
N PHE A 252 -9.55 -11.58 -1.33
CA PHE A 252 -9.80 -10.84 -0.09
C PHE A 252 -10.65 -9.59 -0.35
N LEU A 253 -10.26 -8.75 -1.31
CA LEU A 253 -10.99 -7.51 -1.62
C LEU A 253 -12.42 -7.78 -2.07
N LYS A 254 -12.62 -8.71 -3.02
CA LYS A 254 -13.97 -9.09 -3.49
C LYS A 254 -14.88 -9.45 -2.31
N LYS A 255 -14.42 -10.33 -1.41
CA LYS A 255 -15.20 -10.79 -0.24
C LYS A 255 -15.43 -9.67 0.78
N SER A 256 -14.39 -8.88 1.07
CA SER A 256 -14.42 -7.88 2.13
C SER A 256 -15.19 -6.63 1.73
N ILE A 257 -15.11 -6.18 0.47
CA ILE A 257 -15.90 -5.06 -0.05
C ILE A 257 -17.38 -5.43 -0.06
N ILE A 258 -17.76 -6.62 -0.51
CA ILE A 258 -19.15 -7.09 -0.44
C ILE A 258 -19.67 -7.00 1.00
N LYS A 259 -18.88 -7.48 1.98
CA LYS A 259 -19.24 -7.43 3.39
C LYS A 259 -19.41 -5.99 3.90
N GLY A 260 -18.47 -5.09 3.52
CA GLY A 260 -18.52 -3.68 3.90
C GLY A 260 -19.72 -2.96 3.35
N GLU A 261 -19.98 -3.11 2.04
CA GLU A 261 -21.13 -2.50 1.37
C GLU A 261 -22.47 -3.03 1.92
N MET A 262 -22.56 -4.32 2.24
CA MET A 262 -23.76 -4.88 2.88
C MET A 262 -24.00 -4.28 4.27
N LYS A 263 -22.96 -4.20 5.11
CA LYS A 263 -23.08 -3.59 6.45
C LYS A 263 -23.50 -2.12 6.36
N LEU A 264 -22.95 -1.38 5.39
CA LEU A 264 -23.31 0.01 5.14
C LEU A 264 -24.75 0.15 4.71
N TRP A 265 -25.19 -0.68 3.76
CA TRP A 265 -26.57 -0.69 3.29
C TRP A 265 -27.57 -1.02 4.42
N GLU A 266 -27.27 -2.00 5.30
CA GLU A 266 -28.08 -2.33 6.47
C GLU A 266 -28.17 -1.16 7.46
N LYS A 267 -27.08 -0.41 7.65
CA LYS A 267 -27.05 0.79 8.52
C LYS A 267 -27.95 1.90 7.98
N LEU A 268 -27.96 2.12 6.66
CA LEU A 268 -28.74 3.17 6.00
C LEU A 268 -30.23 2.82 5.89
N ASN A 269 -30.55 1.54 5.73
CA ASN A 269 -31.92 1.05 5.55
C ASN A 269 -32.39 0.29 6.80
N LYS A 270 -32.49 0.96 7.95
CA LYS A 270 -33.00 0.36 9.20
C LYS A 270 -34.33 -0.35 8.96
N PRO A 271 -34.58 -1.52 9.59
CA PRO A 271 -35.43 -2.58 9.09
C PRO A 271 -36.93 -2.34 9.31
N GLU A 272 -37.58 -1.77 8.31
CA GLU A 272 -39.04 -2.03 8.11
C GLU A 272 -39.33 -2.61 6.72
N VAL A 273 -38.33 -3.00 5.94
CA VAL A 273 -38.51 -3.37 4.53
C VAL A 273 -38.08 -4.79 4.24
N ASN A 274 -39.11 -5.60 4.02
CA ASN A 274 -39.23 -6.80 3.18
C ASN A 274 -37.96 -7.54 2.74
N THR A 275 -37.76 -8.72 3.32
CA THR A 275 -36.67 -9.69 3.09
C THR A 275 -36.42 -9.99 1.59
N GLN A 276 -37.40 -9.81 0.73
CA GLN A 276 -37.34 -10.08 -0.71
C GLN A 276 -36.58 -8.99 -1.47
N ILE A 277 -36.79 -7.71 -1.13
CA ILE A 277 -36.07 -6.57 -1.70
C ILE A 277 -34.60 -6.66 -1.31
N ASN A 278 -34.29 -7.04 -0.07
CA ASN A 278 -32.92 -7.23 0.42
C ASN A 278 -32.15 -8.30 -0.36
N ARG A 279 -32.81 -9.40 -0.76
CA ARG A 279 -32.17 -10.45 -1.60
C ARG A 279 -31.84 -9.94 -3.01
N ILE A 280 -32.75 -9.16 -3.62
CA ILE A 280 -32.54 -8.62 -4.97
C ILE A 280 -31.41 -7.59 -4.98
N LEU A 281 -31.39 -6.67 -4.02
CA LEU A 281 -30.34 -5.63 -3.90
C LEU A 281 -28.97 -6.25 -3.60
N THR A 282 -28.90 -7.25 -2.71
CA THR A 282 -27.66 -8.00 -2.45
C THR A 282 -27.14 -8.70 -3.70
N LYS A 283 -28.03 -9.27 -4.52
CA LYS A 283 -27.67 -9.89 -5.80
C LYS A 283 -27.11 -8.86 -6.77
N ASN A 284 -27.74 -7.70 -6.90
CA ASN A 284 -27.32 -6.63 -7.80
C ASN A 284 -25.98 -6.00 -7.37
N MET A 285 -25.74 -5.79 -6.06
CA MET A 285 -24.45 -5.34 -5.55
C MET A 285 -23.34 -6.34 -5.83
N LYS A 286 -23.59 -7.65 -5.59
CA LYS A 286 -22.61 -8.71 -5.91
C LYS A 286 -22.26 -8.69 -7.40
N THR A 287 -23.23 -8.49 -8.28
CA THR A 287 -23.01 -8.39 -9.73
C THR A 287 -22.13 -7.20 -10.07
N LYS A 288 -22.43 -5.99 -9.58
CA LYS A 288 -21.62 -4.79 -9.81
C LYS A 288 -20.19 -4.91 -9.28
N ILE A 289 -19.99 -5.55 -8.11
CA ILE A 289 -18.64 -5.78 -7.57
C ILE A 289 -17.90 -6.82 -8.42
N ASN A 290 -18.60 -7.85 -8.92
CA ASN A 290 -18.01 -8.82 -9.84
C ASN A 290 -17.57 -8.19 -11.17
N GLU A 291 -18.27 -7.17 -11.67
CA GLU A 291 -17.87 -6.42 -12.87
C GLU A 291 -16.55 -5.68 -12.65
N VAL A 292 -16.33 -5.12 -11.45
CA VAL A 292 -15.08 -4.40 -11.10
C VAL A 292 -13.89 -5.35 -10.92
N PHE A 293 -14.11 -6.52 -10.29
CA PHE A 293 -13.02 -7.44 -9.91
C PHE A 293 -12.85 -8.64 -10.87
N GLY A 294 -13.70 -8.75 -11.92
CA GLY A 294 -13.74 -9.88 -12.83
C GLY A 294 -14.40 -11.12 -12.20
N LYS A 295 -14.83 -12.05 -13.07
CA LYS A 295 -15.35 -13.36 -12.63
C LYS A 295 -14.23 -14.24 -12.10
#